data_93b088ae09816b30a5ce19c6acff180f
#
_entry.id   93b088ae09816b30a5ce19c6acff180f
#
_cell.length_a   1.000
_cell.length_b   1.000
_cell.length_c   1.000
_cell.angle_alpha   90.00
_cell.angle_beta   90.00
_cell.angle_gamma   90.00
#
_symmetry.space_group_name_H-M   'P 1'
#
loop_
_entity.id
_entity.type
_entity.pdbx_description
1 polymer ?
#
loop_
_entity_poly.entity_id
_entity_poly.type
_entity_poly.pdbx_seq_one_letter_code
_entity_poly.pdbx_strand_id
1 'polypeptide(L)'
;GFPRSGTTLLDTILRSHPMIDVIEEKSSVKKLVNSLSNLSNKSFEKIKVINEENIKEIRTTYFEDLFSYINQEDKQKIYIDKLPLNIVYIGEILRIFPHAKFIISLRHPCDCVLSCFMQNFKLNNSMSNFLNLKDTAVTYDLIMSLLKIYKIKFNFNFFEIKYEKLISNFNDEIKNLLDFLDLPWDNSVLEYHKTADKRDRIFTPSYDQVIKPLYSKS
;
A
#
# COMPACT_ATOMS: atom_id res chain seq x y z
N GLY A 1 0.79 -3.09 3.38
CA GLY A 1 0.61 -4.42 3.98
C GLY A 1 1.56 -5.44 3.38
N PHE A 2 1.54 -6.65 3.91
CA PHE A 2 2.28 -7.76 3.31
C PHE A 2 1.62 -8.18 1.98
N PRO A 3 2.34 -8.72 0.99
CA PRO A 3 1.71 -9.27 -0.20
C PRO A 3 0.65 -10.33 0.18
N ARG A 4 -0.45 -10.39 -0.59
CA ARG A 4 -1.60 -11.29 -0.34
C ARG A 4 -2.45 -10.96 0.90
N SER A 5 -2.26 -9.79 1.52
CA SER A 5 -3.10 -9.32 2.64
C SER A 5 -4.42 -8.66 2.23
N GLY A 6 -4.82 -8.74 0.96
CA GLY A 6 -6.06 -8.12 0.46
C GLY A 6 -5.88 -6.71 -0.11
N THR A 7 -4.65 -6.26 -0.33
CA THR A 7 -4.36 -4.91 -0.87
C THR A 7 -5.00 -4.65 -2.24
N THR A 8 -5.13 -5.66 -3.09
CA THR A 8 -5.78 -5.50 -4.41
C THR A 8 -7.29 -5.31 -4.29
N LEU A 9 -7.96 -6.02 -3.37
CA LEU A 9 -9.37 -5.81 -3.09
C LEU A 9 -9.60 -4.40 -2.57
N LEU A 10 -8.81 -3.99 -1.58
CA LEU A 10 -8.89 -2.66 -0.98
C LEU A 10 -8.62 -1.55 -1.99
N ASP A 11 -7.59 -1.69 -2.84
CA ASP A 11 -7.31 -0.79 -3.97
C ASP A 11 -8.55 -0.64 -4.87
N THR A 12 -9.16 -1.76 -5.26
CA THR A 12 -10.31 -1.74 -6.18
C THR A 12 -11.53 -1.05 -5.56
N ILE A 13 -11.78 -1.28 -4.27
CA ILE A 13 -12.84 -0.60 -3.52
C ILE A 13 -12.57 0.91 -3.46
N LEU A 14 -11.38 1.31 -3.04
CA LEU A 14 -11.02 2.72 -2.91
C LEU A 14 -11.03 3.45 -4.25
N ARG A 15 -10.51 2.82 -5.31
CA ARG A 15 -10.50 3.36 -6.66
C ARG A 15 -11.91 3.58 -7.25
N SER A 16 -12.93 2.90 -6.74
CA SER A 16 -14.31 3.14 -7.18
C SER A 16 -14.89 4.44 -6.64
N HIS A 17 -14.32 5.00 -5.56
CA HIS A 17 -14.74 6.28 -5.03
C HIS A 17 -14.29 7.43 -5.94
N PRO A 18 -15.18 8.37 -6.33
CA PRO A 18 -14.88 9.42 -7.33
C PRO A 18 -13.75 10.36 -6.92
N MET A 19 -13.52 10.53 -5.61
CA MET A 19 -12.50 11.42 -5.06
C MET A 19 -11.16 10.71 -4.80
N ILE A 20 -10.98 9.47 -5.25
CA ILE A 20 -9.75 8.69 -5.02
C ILE A 20 -9.17 8.21 -6.34
N ASP A 21 -7.89 8.47 -6.55
CA ASP A 21 -7.08 7.83 -7.58
C ASP A 21 -6.01 6.95 -6.94
N VAL A 22 -5.89 5.71 -7.40
CA VAL A 22 -4.88 4.78 -6.89
C VAL A 22 -3.81 4.51 -7.93
N ILE A 23 -2.57 4.78 -7.59
CA ILE A 23 -1.38 4.46 -8.38
C ILE A 23 -0.88 3.10 -7.90
N GLU A 24 -1.09 2.08 -8.75
CA GLU A 24 -0.84 0.69 -8.38
C GLU A 24 0.54 0.22 -8.80
N GLU A 25 1.27 -0.34 -7.81
CA GLU A 25 2.52 -1.09 -7.97
C GLU A 25 3.60 -0.36 -8.79
N LYS A 26 3.69 0.96 -8.61
CA LYS A 26 4.76 1.78 -9.18
C LYS A 26 5.94 1.89 -8.21
N SER A 27 7.08 2.31 -8.72
CA SER A 27 8.32 2.37 -7.95
C SER A 27 8.60 3.74 -7.32
N SER A 28 7.58 4.62 -7.21
CA SER A 28 7.74 6.00 -6.75
C SER A 28 8.35 6.09 -5.36
N VAL A 29 7.84 5.31 -4.38
CA VAL A 29 8.45 5.22 -3.04
C VAL A 29 9.88 4.69 -3.10
N LYS A 30 10.17 3.69 -3.92
CA LYS A 30 11.53 3.16 -4.05
C LYS A 30 12.51 4.21 -4.61
N LYS A 31 12.09 5.03 -5.56
CA LYS A 31 12.89 6.14 -6.09
C LYS A 31 13.15 7.18 -5.00
N LEU A 32 12.13 7.56 -4.23
CA LEU A 32 12.25 8.44 -3.07
C LEU A 32 13.29 7.91 -2.07
N VAL A 33 13.18 6.63 -1.68
CA VAL A 33 14.12 5.98 -0.74
C VAL A 33 15.54 5.97 -1.29
N ASN A 34 15.72 5.71 -2.59
CA ASN A 34 17.04 5.75 -3.23
C ASN A 34 17.64 7.17 -3.20
N SER A 35 16.85 8.20 -3.50
CA SER A 35 17.31 9.60 -3.43
C SER A 35 17.73 9.97 -2.01
N LEU A 36 16.91 9.61 -1.02
CA LEU A 36 17.21 9.82 0.39
C LEU A 36 18.49 9.09 0.83
N SER A 37 18.64 7.84 0.40
CA SER A 37 19.83 7.01 0.68
C SER A 37 21.11 7.58 0.06
N ASN A 38 21.03 8.10 -1.16
CA ASN A 38 22.18 8.72 -1.84
C ASN A 38 22.63 9.99 -1.13
N LEU A 39 21.71 10.88 -0.76
CA LEU A 39 22.02 12.11 -0.03
C LEU A 39 22.60 11.84 1.37
N SER A 40 22.17 10.76 2.01
CA SER A 40 22.68 10.34 3.31
C SER A 40 23.95 9.48 3.24
N ASN A 41 24.50 9.21 2.05
CA ASN A 41 25.58 8.24 1.85
C ASN A 41 25.28 6.87 2.50
N LYS A 42 24.02 6.43 2.41
CA LYS A 42 23.50 5.18 3.01
C LYS A 42 23.59 5.12 4.55
N SER A 43 23.76 6.25 5.22
CA SER A 43 23.80 6.32 6.69
C SER A 43 22.44 6.73 7.23
N PHE A 44 21.82 5.90 8.08
CA PHE A 44 20.57 6.22 8.75
C PHE A 44 20.67 7.46 9.66
N GLU A 45 21.82 7.68 10.29
CA GLU A 45 22.02 8.86 11.14
C GLU A 45 21.98 10.16 10.32
N LYS A 46 22.55 10.14 9.10
CA LYS A 46 22.55 11.28 8.19
C LYS A 46 21.19 11.60 7.59
N ILE A 47 20.27 10.65 7.55
CA ILE A 47 18.87 10.90 7.11
C ILE A 47 18.21 11.96 7.98
N LYS A 48 18.53 12.01 9.28
CA LYS A 48 17.96 13.00 10.22
C LYS A 48 18.38 14.43 9.91
N VAL A 49 19.57 14.62 9.36
CA VAL A 49 20.17 15.95 9.12
C VAL A 49 20.07 16.42 7.66
N ILE A 50 19.34 15.72 6.81
CA ILE A 50 19.04 16.18 5.45
C ILE A 50 18.25 17.48 5.55
N ASN A 51 18.72 18.52 4.84
CA ASN A 51 18.15 19.85 4.89
C ASN A 51 16.78 19.92 4.17
N GLU A 52 16.03 21.00 4.43
CA GLU A 52 14.67 21.19 3.88
C GLU A 52 14.67 21.38 2.35
N GLU A 53 15.74 21.90 1.76
CA GLU A 53 15.86 22.06 0.31
C GLU A 53 15.91 20.69 -0.38
N ASN A 54 16.76 19.79 0.08
CA ASN A 54 16.81 18.41 -0.43
C ASN A 54 15.49 17.66 -0.22
N ILE A 55 14.82 17.86 0.93
CA ILE A 55 13.50 17.27 1.18
C ILE A 55 12.48 17.78 0.17
N LYS A 56 12.48 19.07 -0.12
CA LYS A 56 11.59 19.69 -1.11
C LYS A 56 11.85 19.13 -2.51
N GLU A 57 13.10 18.98 -2.90
CA GLU A 57 13.49 18.37 -4.18
C GLU A 57 12.99 16.93 -4.29
N ILE A 58 13.20 16.10 -3.25
CA ILE A 58 12.70 14.72 -3.23
C ILE A 58 11.18 14.68 -3.33
N ARG A 59 10.45 15.56 -2.64
CA ARG A 59 8.99 15.67 -2.75
C ARG A 59 8.54 16.00 -4.17
N THR A 60 9.18 16.97 -4.79
CA THR A 60 8.89 17.38 -6.17
C THR A 60 9.08 16.20 -7.13
N THR A 61 10.24 15.57 -7.10
CA THR A 61 10.56 14.41 -7.95
C THR A 61 9.59 13.23 -7.70
N TYR A 62 9.21 12.99 -6.44
CA TYR A 62 8.24 11.96 -6.11
C TYR A 62 6.87 12.23 -6.75
N PHE A 63 6.38 13.48 -6.65
CA PHE A 63 5.09 13.83 -7.23
C PHE A 63 5.12 13.85 -8.76
N GLU A 64 6.20 14.33 -9.38
CA GLU A 64 6.40 14.25 -10.82
C GLU A 64 6.33 12.81 -11.32
N ASP A 65 7.02 11.89 -10.63
CA ASP A 65 6.97 10.46 -10.95
C ASP A 65 5.57 9.88 -10.71
N LEU A 66 4.93 10.19 -9.58
CA LEU A 66 3.61 9.69 -9.23
C LEU A 66 2.57 10.14 -10.26
N PHE A 67 2.56 11.42 -10.63
CA PHE A 67 1.60 11.99 -11.56
C PHE A 67 1.88 11.62 -13.02
N SER A 68 3.09 11.14 -13.35
CA SER A 68 3.35 10.58 -14.67
C SER A 68 2.52 9.35 -15.02
N TYR A 69 1.90 8.70 -14.01
CA TYR A 69 1.05 7.51 -14.18
C TYR A 69 -0.44 7.82 -14.27
N ILE A 70 -0.84 9.08 -14.19
CA ILE A 70 -2.23 9.52 -14.32
C ILE A 70 -2.39 10.46 -15.51
N ASN A 71 -3.58 10.43 -16.13
CA ASN A 71 -3.82 11.23 -17.33
C ASN A 71 -4.02 12.72 -17.04
N GLN A 72 -4.58 13.04 -15.88
CA GLN A 72 -4.87 14.40 -15.46
C GLN A 72 -4.82 14.50 -13.93
N GLU A 73 -4.01 15.43 -13.42
CA GLU A 73 -3.99 15.76 -12.00
C GLU A 73 -5.27 16.52 -11.62
N ASP A 74 -5.93 16.07 -10.57
CA ASP A 74 -7.06 16.74 -9.95
C ASP A 74 -6.75 17.01 -8.47
N LYS A 75 -6.54 18.29 -8.12
CA LYS A 75 -6.16 18.70 -6.76
C LYS A 75 -7.23 18.44 -5.71
N GLN A 76 -8.45 18.11 -6.10
CA GLN A 76 -9.53 17.74 -5.19
C GLN A 76 -9.50 16.28 -4.79
N LYS A 77 -8.73 15.44 -5.51
CA LYS A 77 -8.64 14.01 -5.26
C LYS A 77 -7.56 13.64 -4.27
N ILE A 78 -7.79 12.53 -3.58
CA ILE A 78 -6.77 11.83 -2.80
C ILE A 78 -6.03 10.85 -3.71
N TYR A 79 -4.72 10.90 -3.69
CA TYR A 79 -3.85 9.99 -4.41
C TYR A 79 -3.29 8.93 -3.47
N ILE A 80 -3.50 7.67 -3.81
CA ILE A 80 -3.01 6.53 -3.03
C ILE A 80 -1.90 5.82 -3.81
N ASP A 81 -0.67 5.87 -3.30
CA ASP A 81 0.44 5.06 -3.81
C ASP A 81 0.36 3.67 -3.19
N LYS A 82 -0.01 2.66 -3.99
CA LYS A 82 -0.21 1.30 -3.52
C LYS A 82 0.87 0.36 -4.04
N LEU A 83 1.76 -0.04 -3.14
CA LEU A 83 2.66 -1.18 -3.32
C LEU A 83 2.76 -1.93 -1.98
N PRO A 84 2.43 -3.23 -1.90
CA PRO A 84 2.35 -3.95 -0.62
C PRO A 84 3.60 -3.79 0.26
N LEU A 85 4.80 -3.90 -0.32
CA LEU A 85 6.05 -3.81 0.43
C LEU A 85 6.49 -2.37 0.77
N ASN A 86 5.73 -1.32 0.41
CA ASN A 86 5.99 0.04 0.90
C ASN A 86 5.91 0.13 2.44
N ILE A 87 5.30 -0.84 3.10
CA ILE A 87 5.25 -0.96 4.57
C ILE A 87 6.65 -0.95 5.20
N VAL A 88 7.70 -1.41 4.51
CA VAL A 88 9.07 -1.41 5.03
C VAL A 88 9.72 -0.04 5.02
N TYR A 89 9.14 0.93 4.30
CA TYR A 89 9.67 2.28 4.10
C TYR A 89 8.88 3.36 4.85
N ILE A 90 8.06 3.00 5.83
CA ILE A 90 7.26 3.96 6.62
C ILE A 90 8.15 5.05 7.22
N GLY A 91 9.33 4.70 7.74
CA GLY A 91 10.26 5.67 8.32
C GLY A 91 10.77 6.70 7.32
N GLU A 92 11.19 6.27 6.14
CA GLU A 92 11.66 7.13 5.06
C GLU A 92 10.53 7.99 4.49
N ILE A 93 9.34 7.41 4.33
CA ILE A 93 8.15 8.15 3.89
C ILE A 93 7.83 9.25 4.89
N LEU A 94 7.82 8.97 6.18
CA LEU A 94 7.55 9.97 7.24
C LEU A 94 8.61 11.07 7.29
N ARG A 95 9.86 10.75 6.97
CA ARG A 95 10.92 11.78 6.90
C ARG A 95 10.64 12.80 5.80
N ILE A 96 10.08 12.36 4.67
CA ILE A 96 9.76 13.22 3.52
C ILE A 96 8.35 13.81 3.66
N PHE A 97 7.38 13.02 4.10
CA PHE A 97 5.97 13.38 4.24
C PHE A 97 5.48 13.15 5.68
N PRO A 98 5.76 14.07 6.62
CA PRO A 98 5.42 13.88 8.04
C PRO A 98 3.93 13.70 8.33
N HIS A 99 3.08 14.19 7.43
CA HIS A 99 1.61 14.13 7.55
C HIS A 99 0.97 13.05 6.66
N ALA A 100 1.77 12.15 6.06
CA ALA A 100 1.22 11.09 5.26
C ALA A 100 0.24 10.23 6.06
N LYS A 101 -0.90 9.88 5.48
CA LYS A 101 -1.84 8.90 6.01
C LYS A 101 -1.48 7.52 5.47
N PHE A 102 -1.46 6.52 6.34
CA PHE A 102 -1.12 5.13 5.96
C PHE A 102 -2.33 4.23 6.12
N ILE A 103 -2.67 3.48 5.08
CA ILE A 103 -3.66 2.42 5.14
C ILE A 103 -2.91 1.08 5.18
N ILE A 104 -3.05 0.36 6.28
CA ILE A 104 -2.32 -0.89 6.54
C ILE A 104 -3.28 -2.07 6.40
N SER A 105 -3.18 -2.78 5.28
CA SER A 105 -3.96 -3.99 5.05
C SER A 105 -3.33 -5.18 5.77
N LEU A 106 -4.12 -5.84 6.60
CA LEU A 106 -3.75 -7.01 7.40
C LEU A 106 -4.64 -8.20 7.02
N ARG A 107 -4.10 -9.41 7.14
CA ARG A 107 -4.79 -10.67 6.97
C ARG A 107 -4.14 -11.72 7.87
N HIS A 108 -4.84 -12.83 8.12
CA HIS A 108 -4.28 -13.93 8.92
C HIS A 108 -2.88 -14.34 8.43
N PRO A 109 -1.88 -14.42 9.29
CA PRO A 109 -0.48 -14.67 8.91
C PRO A 109 -0.29 -15.90 8.04
N CYS A 110 -0.90 -17.02 8.44
CA CYS A 110 -0.79 -18.27 7.68
C CYS A 110 -1.35 -18.15 6.27
N ASP A 111 -2.45 -17.40 6.09
CA ASP A 111 -3.05 -17.18 4.77
C ASP A 111 -2.15 -16.34 3.86
N CYS A 112 -1.52 -15.29 4.41
CA CYS A 112 -0.57 -14.48 3.67
C CYS A 112 0.65 -15.30 3.26
N VAL A 113 1.25 -16.01 4.20
CA VAL A 113 2.46 -16.82 3.99
C VAL A 113 2.21 -17.93 2.97
N LEU A 114 1.16 -18.73 3.18
CA LEU A 114 0.82 -19.81 2.26
C LEU A 114 0.46 -19.27 0.86
N SER A 115 -0.34 -18.21 0.78
CA SER A 115 -0.72 -17.61 -0.49
C SER A 115 0.47 -17.00 -1.25
N CYS A 116 1.46 -16.45 -0.53
CA CYS A 116 2.70 -15.97 -1.15
C CYS A 116 3.56 -17.11 -1.67
N PHE A 117 3.73 -18.16 -0.88
CA PHE A 117 4.50 -19.35 -1.29
C PHE A 117 3.90 -20.04 -2.52
N MET A 118 2.57 -20.15 -2.58
CA MET A 118 1.87 -20.78 -3.70
C MET A 118 1.79 -19.90 -4.95
N GLN A 119 2.16 -18.62 -4.85
CA GLN A 119 2.03 -17.68 -5.95
C GLN A 119 3.27 -17.68 -6.83
N ASN A 120 3.06 -17.79 -8.14
CA ASN A 120 4.13 -17.63 -9.12
C ASN A 120 4.42 -16.14 -9.38
N PHE A 121 5.28 -15.54 -8.55
CA PHE A 121 5.72 -14.17 -8.73
C PHE A 121 6.83 -14.06 -9.79
N LYS A 122 6.86 -12.94 -10.52
CA LYS A 122 8.04 -12.58 -11.30
C LYS A 122 9.22 -12.35 -10.34
N LEU A 123 10.29 -13.12 -10.51
CA LEU A 123 11.45 -13.09 -9.61
C LEU A 123 12.12 -11.72 -9.59
N ASN A 124 12.36 -11.24 -8.39
CA ASN A 124 13.21 -10.10 -8.06
C ASN A 124 13.74 -10.30 -6.63
N ASN A 125 14.56 -9.37 -6.13
CA ASN A 125 15.18 -9.48 -4.81
C ASN A 125 14.19 -9.66 -3.65
N SER A 126 12.98 -9.10 -3.75
CA SER A 126 11.96 -9.25 -2.72
C SER A 126 11.20 -10.57 -2.88
N MET A 127 10.85 -10.93 -4.11
CA MET A 127 10.06 -12.14 -4.40
C MET A 127 10.86 -13.44 -4.26
N SER A 128 12.20 -13.38 -4.30
CA SER A 128 13.06 -14.55 -4.03
C SER A 128 12.85 -15.13 -2.62
N ASN A 129 12.40 -14.31 -1.67
CA ASN A 129 12.08 -14.77 -0.31
C ASN A 129 10.80 -15.62 -0.23
N PHE A 130 10.03 -15.75 -1.32
CA PHE A 130 8.79 -16.52 -1.36
C PHE A 130 8.93 -17.87 -2.07
N LEU A 131 10.17 -18.29 -2.39
CA LEU A 131 10.44 -19.55 -3.08
C LEU A 131 10.28 -20.78 -2.19
N ASN A 132 10.32 -20.61 -0.88
CA ASN A 132 10.03 -21.69 0.08
C ASN A 132 9.20 -21.16 1.25
N LEU A 133 8.47 -22.05 1.90
CA LEU A 133 7.53 -21.69 2.96
C LEU A 133 8.22 -21.10 4.19
N LYS A 134 9.40 -21.61 4.56
CA LYS A 134 10.15 -21.14 5.73
C LYS A 134 10.63 -19.70 5.54
N ASP A 135 11.25 -19.40 4.41
CA ASP A 135 11.75 -18.04 4.12
C ASP A 135 10.59 -17.06 3.97
N THR A 136 9.46 -17.49 3.40
CA THR A 136 8.23 -16.69 3.35
C THR A 136 7.74 -16.34 4.75
N ALA A 137 7.71 -17.30 5.67
CA ALA A 137 7.28 -17.09 7.05
C ALA A 137 8.25 -16.16 7.81
N VAL A 138 9.55 -16.36 7.67
CA VAL A 138 10.57 -15.48 8.26
C VAL A 138 10.45 -14.06 7.72
N THR A 139 10.25 -13.90 6.41
CA THR A 139 10.08 -12.58 5.78
C THR A 139 8.82 -11.89 6.30
N TYR A 140 7.72 -12.62 6.46
CA TYR A 140 6.49 -12.10 7.05
C TYR A 140 6.75 -11.58 8.47
N ASP A 141 7.37 -12.40 9.32
CA ASP A 141 7.64 -12.05 10.72
C ASP A 141 8.53 -10.80 10.83
N LEU A 142 9.60 -10.73 10.03
CA LEU A 142 10.49 -9.56 9.99
C LEU A 142 9.75 -8.28 9.61
N ILE A 143 8.92 -8.32 8.57
CA ILE A 143 8.17 -7.15 8.10
C ILE A 143 7.11 -6.71 9.13
N MET A 144 6.41 -7.65 9.74
CA MET A 144 5.39 -7.33 10.76
C MET A 144 6.03 -6.87 12.08
N SER A 145 7.20 -7.40 12.43
CA SER A 145 8.00 -6.91 13.55
C SER A 145 8.50 -5.49 13.32
N LEU A 146 8.95 -5.17 12.10
CA LEU A 146 9.33 -3.81 11.72
C LEU A 146 8.13 -2.84 11.81
N LEU A 147 6.95 -3.23 11.31
CA LEU A 147 5.73 -2.45 11.46
C LEU A 147 5.41 -2.17 12.94
N LYS A 148 5.55 -3.16 13.80
CA LYS A 148 5.35 -3.00 15.24
C LYS A 148 6.33 -1.98 15.83
N ILE A 149 7.59 -2.00 15.41
CA ILE A 149 8.59 -1.02 15.82
C ILE A 149 8.19 0.39 15.36
N TYR A 150 7.76 0.56 14.11
CA TYR A 150 7.29 1.84 13.60
C TYR A 150 6.14 2.40 14.43
N LYS A 151 5.13 1.59 14.76
CA LYS A 151 4.00 2.00 15.61
C LYS A 151 4.40 2.44 17.00
N ILE A 152 5.44 1.83 17.57
CA ILE A 152 5.95 2.18 18.90
C ILE A 152 6.81 3.45 18.86
N LYS A 153 7.60 3.61 17.79
CA LYS A 153 8.64 4.66 17.73
C LYS A 153 8.18 5.94 17.06
N PHE A 154 7.20 5.87 16.17
CA PHE A 154 6.71 7.03 15.44
C PHE A 154 5.25 7.30 15.78
N ASN A 155 4.93 8.57 15.98
CA ASN A 155 3.55 9.05 16.03
C ASN A 155 3.11 9.41 14.60
N PHE A 156 2.37 8.53 13.93
CA PHE A 156 1.93 8.74 12.55
C PHE A 156 0.47 8.31 12.35
N ASN A 157 -0.16 8.91 11.34
CA ASN A 157 -1.56 8.66 11.03
C ASN A 157 -1.70 7.36 10.25
N PHE A 158 -2.31 6.34 10.85
CA PHE A 158 -2.57 5.08 10.17
C PHE A 158 -3.94 4.52 10.49
N PHE A 159 -4.50 3.81 9.51
CA PHE A 159 -5.71 3.00 9.63
C PHE A 159 -5.38 1.54 9.31
N GLU A 160 -5.75 0.64 10.21
CA GLU A 160 -5.59 -0.81 9.99
C GLU A 160 -6.91 -1.40 9.53
N ILE A 161 -6.87 -2.07 8.38
CA ILE A 161 -8.01 -2.81 7.88
C ILE A 161 -7.66 -4.30 7.82
N LYS A 162 -8.46 -5.11 8.52
CA LYS A 162 -8.31 -6.57 8.51
C LYS A 162 -9.18 -7.15 7.42
N TYR A 163 -8.59 -7.96 6.54
CA TYR A 163 -9.28 -8.61 5.42
C TYR A 163 -10.54 -9.35 5.87
N GLU A 164 -10.45 -10.09 6.98
CA GLU A 164 -11.55 -10.88 7.53
C GLU A 164 -12.72 -9.99 7.99
N LYS A 165 -12.40 -8.83 8.60
CA LYS A 165 -13.41 -7.84 8.98
C LYS A 165 -14.01 -7.14 7.78
N LEU A 166 -13.18 -6.78 6.81
CA LEU A 166 -13.66 -6.15 5.56
C LEU A 166 -14.67 -7.04 4.85
N ILE A 167 -14.48 -8.36 4.84
CA ILE A 167 -15.43 -9.28 4.22
C ILE A 167 -16.71 -9.47 5.05
N SER A 168 -16.59 -9.58 6.38
CA SER A 168 -17.71 -9.83 7.26
C SER A 168 -18.55 -8.59 7.58
N ASN A 169 -17.96 -7.41 7.54
CA ASN A 169 -18.59 -6.13 7.91
C ASN A 169 -18.17 -4.99 6.98
N PHE A 170 -18.40 -5.18 5.69
CA PHE A 170 -17.93 -4.30 4.60
C PHE A 170 -18.28 -2.83 4.84
N ASN A 171 -19.57 -2.54 5.10
CA ASN A 171 -20.05 -1.16 5.16
C ASN A 171 -19.39 -0.36 6.27
N ASP A 172 -19.28 -0.93 7.47
CA ASP A 172 -18.67 -0.23 8.61
C ASP A 172 -17.17 -0.07 8.43
N GLU A 173 -16.46 -1.10 7.93
CA GLU A 173 -15.01 -1.02 7.70
C GLU A 173 -14.67 0.02 6.62
N ILE A 174 -15.43 0.09 5.52
CA ILE A 174 -15.20 1.09 4.48
C ILE A 174 -15.63 2.48 4.93
N LYS A 175 -16.74 2.62 5.68
CA LYS A 175 -17.14 3.90 6.25
C LYS A 175 -16.05 4.47 7.16
N ASN A 176 -15.56 3.67 8.11
CA ASN A 176 -14.47 4.09 9.01
C ASN A 176 -13.18 4.46 8.25
N LEU A 177 -12.89 3.76 7.16
CA LEU A 177 -11.75 4.08 6.31
C LEU A 177 -11.94 5.40 5.56
N LEU A 178 -13.13 5.66 5.00
CA LEU A 178 -13.44 6.93 4.34
C LEU A 178 -13.43 8.09 5.32
N ASP A 179 -13.96 7.90 6.54
CA ASP A 179 -13.87 8.90 7.62
C ASP A 179 -12.40 9.20 7.98
N PHE A 180 -11.53 8.19 8.05
CA PHE A 180 -10.09 8.39 8.23
C PHE A 180 -9.45 9.19 7.08
N LEU A 181 -9.96 9.05 5.87
CA LEU A 181 -9.51 9.80 4.69
C LEU A 181 -10.15 11.18 4.57
N ASP A 182 -11.04 11.57 5.46
CA ASP A 182 -11.86 12.80 5.42
C ASP A 182 -12.75 12.85 4.17
N LEU A 183 -13.28 11.71 3.74
CA LEU A 183 -14.16 11.57 2.59
C LEU A 183 -15.58 11.16 2.99
N PRO A 184 -16.60 11.69 2.33
CA PRO A 184 -17.96 11.24 2.50
C PRO A 184 -18.15 9.83 1.94
N TRP A 185 -19.19 9.13 2.42
CA TRP A 185 -19.64 7.90 1.80
C TRP A 185 -20.14 8.12 0.37
N ASP A 186 -19.71 7.25 -0.55
CA ASP A 186 -20.22 7.18 -1.92
C ASP A 186 -20.59 5.74 -2.25
N ASN A 187 -21.78 5.54 -2.85
CA ASN A 187 -22.29 4.20 -3.15
C ASN A 187 -21.48 3.44 -4.22
N SER A 188 -20.64 4.13 -4.98
CA SER A 188 -19.72 3.48 -5.94
C SER A 188 -18.80 2.45 -5.29
N VAL A 189 -18.48 2.59 -4.00
CA VAL A 189 -17.68 1.61 -3.26
C VAL A 189 -18.35 0.24 -3.13
N LEU A 190 -19.70 0.19 -3.20
CA LEU A 190 -20.46 -1.07 -3.24
C LEU A 190 -20.39 -1.76 -4.60
N GLU A 191 -20.12 -0.97 -5.64
CA GLU A 191 -20.05 -1.43 -7.03
C GLU A 191 -18.60 -1.60 -7.53
N TYR A 192 -17.62 -1.76 -6.61
CA TYR A 192 -16.19 -1.86 -6.92
C TYR A 192 -15.87 -2.91 -8.01
N HIS A 193 -16.64 -4.00 -8.10
CA HIS A 193 -16.51 -5.02 -9.14
C HIS A 193 -16.69 -4.45 -10.55
N LYS A 194 -17.58 -3.46 -10.76
CA LYS A 194 -17.75 -2.77 -12.05
C LYS A 194 -16.51 -1.94 -12.42
N THR A 195 -15.79 -1.46 -11.43
CA THR A 195 -14.50 -0.75 -11.63
C THR A 195 -13.40 -1.75 -12.00
N ALA A 196 -13.40 -2.92 -11.40
CA ALA A 196 -12.48 -4.00 -11.75
C ALA A 196 -12.65 -4.42 -13.23
N ASP A 197 -13.89 -4.62 -13.69
CA ASP A 197 -14.19 -5.04 -15.07
C ASP A 197 -13.75 -4.02 -16.15
N LYS A 198 -13.72 -2.74 -15.80
CA LYS A 198 -13.27 -1.66 -16.70
C LYS A 198 -11.76 -1.51 -16.81
N ARG A 199 -11.00 -2.22 -15.99
CA ARG A 199 -9.52 -2.15 -15.99
C ARG A 199 -8.97 -3.05 -17.08
N ASP A 200 -8.36 -2.47 -18.12
CA ASP A 200 -7.79 -3.19 -19.28
C ASP A 200 -6.71 -4.22 -18.89
N ARG A 201 -5.99 -4.03 -17.79
CA ARG A 201 -5.01 -4.98 -17.24
C ARG A 201 -4.81 -4.76 -15.74
N ILE A 202 -5.19 -5.75 -14.94
CA ILE A 202 -4.72 -5.86 -13.56
C ILE A 202 -3.53 -6.82 -13.56
N PHE A 203 -2.35 -6.31 -13.25
CA PHE A 203 -1.11 -7.10 -13.26
C PHE A 203 -0.91 -7.93 -11.99
N THR A 204 -1.92 -8.01 -11.12
CA THR A 204 -1.81 -8.76 -9.87
C THR A 204 -2.46 -10.14 -9.99
N PRO A 205 -1.87 -11.16 -9.36
CA PRO A 205 -2.43 -12.51 -9.32
C PRO A 205 -3.83 -12.63 -8.67
N SER A 206 -4.31 -11.54 -8.08
CA SER A 206 -5.61 -11.49 -7.38
C SER A 206 -6.77 -11.03 -8.26
N TYR A 207 -6.55 -10.77 -9.55
CA TYR A 207 -7.56 -10.23 -10.44
C TYR A 207 -8.85 -11.06 -10.46
N ASP A 208 -8.74 -12.36 -10.70
CA ASP A 208 -9.90 -13.28 -10.75
C ASP A 208 -10.69 -13.34 -9.44
N GLN A 209 -10.08 -12.92 -8.34
CA GLN A 209 -10.72 -12.89 -7.02
C GLN A 209 -11.50 -11.59 -6.79
N VAL A 210 -11.07 -10.49 -7.40
CA VAL A 210 -11.64 -9.15 -7.17
C VAL A 210 -12.87 -8.87 -8.03
N ILE A 211 -12.96 -9.50 -9.21
CA ILE A 211 -14.14 -9.41 -10.09
C ILE A 211 -15.35 -10.21 -9.58
N LYS A 212 -15.15 -11.08 -8.62
CA LYS A 212 -16.25 -11.86 -8.04
C LYS A 212 -16.79 -11.18 -6.79
N PRO A 213 -18.10 -11.30 -6.49
CA PRO A 213 -18.64 -10.84 -5.23
C PRO A 213 -17.87 -11.42 -4.04
N LEU A 214 -17.79 -10.69 -2.93
CA LEU A 214 -17.10 -11.14 -1.73
C LEU A 214 -17.54 -12.55 -1.33
N TYR A 215 -16.59 -13.48 -1.23
CA TYR A 215 -16.88 -14.82 -0.75
C TYR A 215 -17.09 -14.80 0.77
N SER A 216 -18.25 -15.23 1.20
CA SER A 216 -18.56 -15.45 2.63
C SER A 216 -18.03 -16.79 3.16
N LYS A 217 -17.35 -17.57 2.31
CA LYS A 217 -16.79 -18.89 2.69
C LYS A 217 -15.36 -18.99 2.15
N SER A 218 -14.42 -18.93 3.02
CA SER A 218 -13.06 -19.48 2.87
C SER A 218 -12.96 -20.69 3.78
#